data_ba93b5d5f965b9e44a175a175078e61c
#
_entry.id   ba93b5d5f965b9e44a175a175078e61c
#
_cell.length_a   1.000
_cell.length_b   1.000
_cell.length_c   1.000
_cell.angle_alpha   90.00
_cell.angle_beta   90.00
_cell.angle_gamma   90.00
#
_symmetry.space_group_name_H-M   'P 1'
#
loop_
_entity.id
_entity.type
_entity.pdbx_description
1 polymer ?
#
loop_
_entity_poly.entity_id
_entity_poly.type
_entity_poly.pdbx_seq_one_letter_code
_entity_poly.pdbx_strand_id
1 'polypeptide(L)'
;MGIKKNYSQLKISLLTLFFMFRNIINVQLFIALFCFYSCSEGGKKEKSKDKSILHTEEKLNVLLIIADDLNCDLGAYGNLVVKTPNIDRLAERGILFENAHNQYPLCGPSRASFMTGMYTNQTKITRNNMNLRNSVPDVITLGQRFRQQGYQSVRIGKMFHYDNPSAIGTSGNDDIYSWDQTVNPYGRDKIEEYKINTLTPRRYGGTLSWLAADGKDDEQTDGIAASEAIKKLDDFANRDTPFFLAVGFFRPHT
;
A
#
# COMPACT_ATOMS: atom_id res chain seq x y z
N MET A 1 -51.61 -12.22 41.98
CA MET A 1 -52.02 -12.63 40.63
C MET A 1 -50.83 -13.38 40.04
N GLY A 2 -50.85 -14.72 40.22
CA GLY A 2 -49.69 -15.56 39.94
C GLY A 2 -49.71 -16.13 38.53
N ILE A 3 -48.61 -15.99 37.81
CA ILE A 3 -48.43 -16.61 36.50
C ILE A 3 -47.75 -17.96 36.72
N LYS A 4 -48.49 -19.05 36.58
CA LYS A 4 -47.93 -20.42 36.54
C LYS A 4 -47.29 -20.63 35.17
N LYS A 5 -45.96 -20.82 35.15
CA LYS A 5 -45.26 -21.33 33.95
C LYS A 5 -45.51 -22.85 33.83
N ASN A 6 -46.09 -23.25 32.74
CA ASN A 6 -46.28 -24.65 32.36
C ASN A 6 -44.98 -25.25 31.84
N TYR A 7 -44.35 -26.15 32.57
CA TYR A 7 -43.26 -27.02 32.11
C TYR A 7 -43.85 -28.38 31.68
N SER A 8 -44.37 -28.45 30.49
CA SER A 8 -44.67 -29.73 29.85
C SER A 8 -44.12 -29.67 28.42
N GLN A 9 -43.30 -30.65 28.08
CA GLN A 9 -42.72 -31.00 26.77
C GLN A 9 -41.20 -30.79 26.70
N LEU A 10 -40.45 -31.65 27.36
CA LEU A 10 -39.19 -32.18 26.83
C LEU A 10 -38.84 -33.49 27.56
N LYS A 11 -39.72 -34.53 27.40
CA LYS A 11 -39.28 -35.90 27.56
C LYS A 11 -38.91 -36.42 26.18
N ILE A 12 -37.71 -36.06 25.68
CA ILE A 12 -37.08 -36.83 24.61
C ILE A 12 -36.74 -38.17 25.27
N SER A 13 -37.43 -39.23 24.87
CA SER A 13 -37.26 -40.59 25.42
C SER A 13 -35.78 -40.99 25.21
N LEU A 14 -35.14 -41.52 26.26
CA LEU A 14 -33.80 -42.11 26.19
C LEU A 14 -33.67 -43.12 25.03
N LEU A 15 -34.77 -43.75 24.64
CA LEU A 15 -34.84 -44.66 23.50
C LEU A 15 -34.56 -43.93 22.16
N THR A 16 -35.05 -42.72 21.95
CA THR A 16 -34.81 -41.95 20.71
C THR A 16 -33.37 -41.50 20.56
N LEU A 17 -32.76 -41.15 21.68
CA LEU A 17 -31.32 -40.82 21.71
C LEU A 17 -30.46 -42.06 21.40
N PHE A 18 -30.80 -43.22 21.93
CA PHE A 18 -30.11 -44.47 21.68
C PHE A 18 -30.19 -44.92 20.21
N PHE A 19 -31.36 -44.73 19.57
CA PHE A 19 -31.51 -45.01 18.13
C PHE A 19 -30.76 -44.04 17.24
N MET A 20 -30.65 -42.76 17.59
CA MET A 20 -29.86 -41.82 16.85
C MET A 20 -28.36 -42.12 16.95
N PHE A 21 -27.83 -42.45 18.13
CA PHE A 21 -26.42 -42.82 18.32
C PHE A 21 -26.07 -44.12 17.56
N ARG A 22 -26.94 -45.11 17.54
CA ARG A 22 -26.73 -46.38 16.83
C ARG A 22 -26.65 -46.17 15.30
N ASN A 23 -27.41 -45.27 14.74
CA ASN A 23 -27.36 -44.95 13.31
C ASN A 23 -26.11 -44.15 12.92
N ILE A 24 -25.60 -43.25 13.78
CA ILE A 24 -24.36 -42.51 13.53
C ILE A 24 -23.16 -43.44 13.54
N ILE A 25 -23.08 -44.41 14.47
CA ILE A 25 -21.97 -45.37 14.55
C ILE A 25 -21.98 -46.30 13.30
N ASN A 26 -23.16 -46.73 12.81
CA ASN A 26 -23.24 -47.57 11.62
C ASN A 26 -22.83 -46.82 10.35
N VAL A 27 -23.11 -45.51 10.21
CA VAL A 27 -22.67 -44.69 9.08
C VAL A 27 -21.14 -44.50 9.10
N GLN A 28 -20.55 -44.30 10.29
CA GLN A 28 -19.07 -44.17 10.39
C GLN A 28 -18.35 -45.49 10.11
N LEU A 29 -18.91 -46.64 10.51
CA LEU A 29 -18.34 -47.95 10.18
C LEU A 29 -18.44 -48.24 8.66
N PHE A 30 -19.51 -47.82 7.98
CA PHE A 30 -19.65 -47.98 6.53
C PHE A 30 -18.67 -47.09 5.75
N ILE A 31 -18.38 -45.88 6.20
CA ILE A 31 -17.38 -44.98 5.58
C ILE A 31 -15.98 -45.54 5.80
N ALA A 32 -15.67 -46.10 6.97
CA ALA A 32 -14.37 -46.70 7.26
C ALA A 32 -14.11 -47.97 6.40
N LEU A 33 -15.11 -48.82 6.18
CA LEU A 33 -14.98 -49.98 5.31
C LEU A 33 -14.82 -49.62 3.82
N PHE A 34 -15.41 -48.52 3.36
CA PHE A 34 -15.28 -48.10 1.96
C PHE A 34 -13.89 -47.51 1.67
N CYS A 35 -13.22 -46.91 2.67
CA CYS A 35 -11.84 -46.44 2.52
C CYS A 35 -10.79 -47.59 2.45
N PHE A 36 -11.10 -48.78 3.01
CA PHE A 36 -10.18 -49.91 2.96
C PHE A 36 -10.26 -50.73 1.67
N TYR A 37 -11.35 -50.60 0.90
CA TYR A 37 -11.52 -51.39 -0.34
C TYR A 37 -10.94 -50.69 -1.59
N SER A 38 -10.45 -49.45 -1.47
CA SER A 38 -9.94 -48.66 -2.60
C SER A 38 -8.41 -48.75 -2.77
N CYS A 39 -7.72 -49.61 -2.04
CA CYS A 39 -6.26 -49.75 -2.12
C CYS A 39 -5.84 -51.20 -2.37
N SER A 40 -6.23 -51.81 -3.51
CA SER A 40 -5.61 -53.03 -3.98
C SER A 40 -5.80 -53.20 -5.49
N GLU A 41 -5.11 -52.37 -6.26
CA GLU A 41 -4.67 -52.76 -7.62
C GLU A 41 -3.21 -52.37 -7.78
N GLY A 42 -2.38 -53.44 -7.89
CA GLY A 42 -0.95 -53.33 -8.09
C GLY A 42 -0.61 -52.86 -9.50
N GLY A 43 -0.52 -51.56 -9.67
CA GLY A 43 0.08 -50.92 -10.84
C GLY A 43 1.58 -50.70 -10.59
N LYS A 44 2.45 -51.28 -11.39
CA LYS A 44 3.89 -50.98 -11.45
C LYS A 44 4.06 -49.46 -11.55
N LYS A 45 4.50 -48.82 -10.46
CA LYS A 45 4.92 -47.41 -10.50
C LYS A 45 6.20 -47.29 -11.30
N GLU A 46 6.05 -46.96 -12.56
CA GLU A 46 7.11 -46.27 -13.31
C GLU A 46 7.43 -44.99 -12.53
N LYS A 47 8.68 -44.85 -12.04
CA LYS A 47 9.15 -43.63 -11.40
C LYS A 47 9.26 -42.54 -12.47
N SER A 48 8.16 -41.90 -12.78
CA SER A 48 8.21 -40.58 -13.38
C SER A 48 8.96 -39.70 -12.39
N LYS A 49 10.17 -39.30 -12.75
CA LYS A 49 10.86 -38.19 -12.13
C LYS A 49 10.06 -36.93 -12.49
N ASP A 50 9.01 -36.68 -11.73
CA ASP A 50 8.36 -35.39 -11.71
C ASP A 50 9.40 -34.42 -11.10
N LYS A 51 10.25 -33.88 -11.98
CA LYS A 51 10.92 -32.65 -11.71
C LYS A 51 9.81 -31.63 -11.61
N SER A 52 9.23 -31.45 -10.41
CA SER A 52 8.57 -30.21 -10.05
C SER A 52 9.62 -29.12 -10.26
N ILE A 53 9.59 -28.52 -11.42
CA ILE A 53 10.26 -27.25 -11.68
C ILE A 53 9.54 -26.31 -10.69
N LEU A 54 10.13 -26.14 -9.52
CA LEU A 54 9.86 -25.00 -8.69
C LEU A 54 10.24 -23.81 -9.56
N HIS A 55 9.27 -23.29 -10.32
CA HIS A 55 9.35 -21.95 -10.83
C HIS A 55 9.38 -21.06 -9.56
N THR A 56 10.58 -20.80 -9.08
CA THR A 56 10.79 -19.63 -8.23
C THR A 56 10.42 -18.45 -9.13
N GLU A 57 9.19 -17.97 -8.99
CA GLU A 57 8.78 -16.75 -9.67
C GLU A 57 9.81 -15.68 -9.31
N GLU A 58 10.52 -15.20 -10.31
CA GLU A 58 11.50 -14.15 -10.15
C GLU A 58 10.75 -12.90 -9.66
N LYS A 59 11.11 -12.42 -8.47
CA LYS A 59 10.47 -11.25 -7.88
C LYS A 59 10.86 -10.01 -8.66
N LEU A 60 9.88 -9.31 -9.20
CA LEU A 60 10.09 -8.07 -9.92
C LEU A 60 10.44 -6.93 -8.95
N ASN A 61 11.36 -6.08 -9.36
CA ASN A 61 11.62 -4.81 -8.69
C ASN A 61 10.46 -3.84 -8.89
N VAL A 62 10.15 -3.05 -7.86
CA VAL A 62 9.03 -2.10 -7.89
C VAL A 62 9.51 -0.69 -7.59
N LEU A 63 9.30 0.22 -8.55
CA LEU A 63 9.47 1.65 -8.39
C LEU A 63 8.09 2.32 -8.39
N LEU A 64 7.72 2.93 -7.26
CA LEU A 64 6.50 3.71 -7.10
C LEU A 64 6.84 5.20 -7.06
N ILE A 65 6.36 5.98 -8.03
CA ILE A 65 6.54 7.43 -8.07
C ILE A 65 5.19 8.10 -7.85
N ILE A 66 5.13 9.03 -6.91
CA ILE A 66 3.93 9.81 -6.59
C ILE A 66 4.29 11.29 -6.60
N ALA A 67 3.48 12.10 -7.28
CA ALA A 67 3.50 13.56 -7.18
C ALA A 67 2.29 14.03 -6.36
N ASP A 68 2.51 14.98 -5.47
CA ASP A 68 1.46 15.49 -4.60
C ASP A 68 0.60 16.53 -5.34
N ASP A 69 -0.71 16.33 -5.29
CA ASP A 69 -1.71 17.21 -5.95
C ASP A 69 -1.60 17.26 -7.49
N LEU A 70 -0.99 16.29 -8.12
CA LEU A 70 -0.96 16.15 -9.57
C LEU A 70 -2.30 15.59 -10.07
N ASN A 71 -2.87 16.26 -11.07
CA ASN A 71 -4.09 15.84 -11.75
C ASN A 71 -3.82 15.31 -13.18
N CYS A 72 -4.85 15.21 -14.00
CA CYS A 72 -4.75 14.73 -15.39
C CYS A 72 -4.32 15.81 -16.38
N ASP A 73 -3.83 16.99 -15.97
CA ASP A 73 -3.37 18.05 -16.86
C ASP A 73 -1.95 17.78 -17.39
N LEU A 74 -1.78 16.63 -18.03
CA LEU A 74 -0.52 16.14 -18.59
C LEU A 74 -0.66 15.87 -20.09
N GLY A 75 0.45 15.85 -20.84
CA GLY A 75 0.47 15.54 -22.26
C GLY A 75 -0.17 14.21 -22.58
N ALA A 76 0.10 13.16 -21.80
CA ALA A 76 -0.49 11.82 -21.96
C ALA A 76 -2.02 11.80 -21.87
N TYR A 77 -2.64 12.79 -21.21
CA TYR A 77 -4.10 12.97 -21.14
C TYR A 77 -4.64 14.01 -22.15
N GLY A 78 -3.80 14.43 -23.11
CA GLY A 78 -4.20 15.34 -24.18
C GLY A 78 -4.05 16.84 -23.85
N ASN A 79 -3.37 17.22 -22.77
CA ASN A 79 -3.06 18.62 -22.51
C ASN A 79 -2.00 19.12 -23.49
N LEU A 80 -2.33 20.16 -24.26
CA LEU A 80 -1.44 20.72 -25.28
C LEU A 80 -0.48 21.79 -24.76
N VAL A 81 -0.72 22.31 -23.56
CA VAL A 81 0.06 23.41 -22.97
C VAL A 81 1.20 22.86 -22.14
N VAL A 82 0.91 21.92 -21.25
CA VAL A 82 1.88 21.31 -20.34
C VAL A 82 2.79 20.37 -21.12
N LYS A 83 4.09 20.48 -20.87
CA LYS A 83 5.10 19.63 -21.54
C LYS A 83 5.62 18.57 -20.58
N THR A 84 5.23 17.31 -20.81
CA THR A 84 5.57 16.16 -19.95
C THR A 84 6.19 14.99 -20.75
N PRO A 85 7.26 15.23 -21.53
CA PRO A 85 7.76 14.26 -22.52
C PRO A 85 8.20 12.92 -21.89
N ASN A 86 8.67 12.93 -20.64
CA ASN A 86 9.10 11.70 -19.96
C ASN A 86 7.92 10.89 -19.43
N ILE A 87 6.88 11.56 -18.92
CA ILE A 87 5.64 10.90 -18.48
C ILE A 87 4.88 10.38 -19.71
N ASP A 88 4.81 11.16 -20.78
CA ASP A 88 4.16 10.78 -22.03
C ASP A 88 4.81 9.52 -22.63
N ARG A 89 6.16 9.47 -22.69
CA ARG A 89 6.90 8.29 -23.13
C ARG A 89 6.69 7.06 -22.22
N LEU A 90 6.49 7.26 -20.92
CA LEU A 90 6.16 6.17 -20.01
C LEU A 90 4.74 5.64 -20.28
N ALA A 91 3.78 6.52 -20.50
CA ALA A 91 2.40 6.18 -20.85
C ALA A 91 2.32 5.40 -22.18
N GLU A 92 3.10 5.78 -23.20
CA GLU A 92 3.20 5.07 -24.48
C GLU A 92 3.71 3.62 -24.34
N ARG A 93 4.50 3.34 -23.32
CA ARG A 93 5.14 2.02 -23.09
C ARG A 93 4.42 1.17 -22.05
N GLY A 94 3.45 1.74 -21.35
CA GLY A 94 2.75 1.12 -20.24
C GLY A 94 1.23 1.12 -20.42
N ILE A 95 0.54 1.18 -19.30
CA ILE A 95 -0.92 1.28 -19.23
C ILE A 95 -1.28 2.65 -18.66
N LEU A 96 -2.05 3.44 -19.41
CA LEU A 96 -2.61 4.70 -18.95
C LEU A 96 -4.01 4.47 -18.37
N PHE A 97 -4.23 4.88 -17.14
CA PHE A 97 -5.53 4.83 -16.49
C PHE A 97 -6.23 6.18 -16.62
N GLU A 98 -7.21 6.26 -17.50
CA GLU A 98 -7.94 7.52 -17.78
C GLU A 98 -8.91 7.93 -16.66
N ASN A 99 -9.36 6.97 -15.85
CA ASN A 99 -10.35 7.17 -14.79
C ASN A 99 -9.85 6.63 -13.44
N ALA A 100 -8.63 7.00 -13.05
CA ALA A 100 -8.13 6.71 -11.72
C ALA A 100 -8.61 7.76 -10.70
N HIS A 101 -9.16 7.30 -9.59
CA HIS A 101 -9.69 8.17 -8.54
C HIS A 101 -9.03 7.88 -7.20
N ASN A 102 -8.70 8.92 -6.46
CA ASN A 102 -8.29 8.77 -5.07
C ASN A 102 -9.50 8.50 -4.17
N GLN A 103 -9.25 7.93 -2.99
CA GLN A 103 -10.33 7.57 -2.06
C GLN A 103 -10.84 8.75 -1.22
N TYR A 104 -10.12 9.86 -1.21
CA TYR A 104 -10.49 11.05 -0.45
C TYR A 104 -9.73 12.27 -1.00
N PRO A 105 -10.41 13.40 -1.24
CA PRO A 105 -9.78 14.58 -1.84
C PRO A 105 -8.96 15.40 -0.83
N LEU A 106 -8.08 14.74 -0.08
CA LEU A 106 -7.16 15.36 0.87
C LEU A 106 -5.94 14.46 1.07
N CYS A 107 -4.73 15.04 1.12
CA CYS A 107 -3.46 14.33 1.12
C CYS A 107 -3.35 13.21 2.17
N GLY A 108 -3.55 13.51 3.45
CA GLY A 108 -3.41 12.54 4.54
C GLY A 108 -4.34 11.32 4.40
N PRO A 109 -5.65 11.51 4.29
CA PRO A 109 -6.61 10.43 4.09
C PRO A 109 -6.38 9.63 2.81
N SER A 110 -6.08 10.30 1.69
CA SER A 110 -5.77 9.63 0.42
C SER A 110 -4.54 8.75 0.55
N ARG A 111 -3.46 9.27 1.15
CA ARG A 111 -2.20 8.54 1.36
C ARG A 111 -2.37 7.36 2.31
N ALA A 112 -3.13 7.54 3.40
CA ALA A 112 -3.48 6.43 4.28
C ALA A 112 -4.24 5.33 3.52
N SER A 113 -5.15 5.69 2.63
CA SER A 113 -5.94 4.74 1.85
C SER A 113 -5.08 3.93 0.87
N PHE A 114 -4.24 4.55 0.05
CA PHE A 114 -3.44 3.79 -0.92
C PHE A 114 -2.30 2.99 -0.25
N MET A 115 -1.75 3.50 0.86
CA MET A 115 -0.72 2.77 1.62
C MET A 115 -1.25 1.56 2.38
N THR A 116 -2.55 1.51 2.66
CA THR A 116 -3.17 0.40 3.41
C THR A 116 -4.10 -0.47 2.58
N GLY A 117 -4.53 0.00 1.40
CA GLY A 117 -5.60 -0.62 0.63
C GLY A 117 -6.98 -0.51 1.27
N MET A 118 -7.16 0.34 2.29
CA MET A 118 -8.40 0.53 3.03
C MET A 118 -9.09 1.82 2.61
N TYR A 119 -10.42 1.79 2.58
CA TYR A 119 -11.21 3.02 2.39
C TYR A 119 -11.11 3.94 3.62
N THR A 120 -11.31 5.23 3.40
CA THR A 120 -11.27 6.25 4.47
C THR A 120 -12.28 5.99 5.59
N ASN A 121 -13.44 5.42 5.27
CA ASN A 121 -14.43 5.02 6.29
C ASN A 121 -13.95 3.85 7.18
N GLN A 122 -12.98 3.07 6.74
CA GLN A 122 -12.35 1.99 7.50
C GLN A 122 -11.16 2.52 8.32
N THR A 123 -10.28 3.32 7.71
CA THR A 123 -9.14 3.92 8.42
C THR A 123 -9.55 4.97 9.43
N LYS A 124 -10.72 5.60 9.27
CA LYS A 124 -11.21 6.76 10.04
C LYS A 124 -10.31 8.00 9.95
N ILE A 125 -9.35 8.01 9.04
CA ILE A 125 -8.45 9.13 8.83
C ILE A 125 -9.11 10.09 7.83
N THR A 126 -9.58 11.21 8.32
CA THR A 126 -10.31 12.23 7.55
C THR A 126 -9.63 13.60 7.56
N ARG A 127 -8.46 13.72 8.19
CA ARG A 127 -7.69 14.97 8.33
C ARG A 127 -6.20 14.70 8.20
N ASN A 128 -5.45 15.72 7.80
CA ASN A 128 -4.00 15.64 7.60
C ASN A 128 -3.19 15.41 8.88
N ASN A 129 -3.69 15.88 10.01
CA ASN A 129 -3.02 15.75 11.32
C ASN A 129 -3.30 14.43 12.04
N MET A 130 -3.92 13.46 11.37
CA MET A 130 -4.20 12.14 11.95
C MET A 130 -3.09 11.15 11.58
N ASN A 131 -2.49 10.51 12.58
CA ASN A 131 -1.48 9.50 12.38
C ASN A 131 -2.12 8.14 12.10
N LEU A 132 -1.55 7.39 11.16
CA LEU A 132 -2.05 6.09 10.74
C LEU A 132 -2.15 5.11 11.91
N ARG A 133 -1.08 4.97 12.69
CA ARG A 133 -1.00 3.98 13.78
C ARG A 133 -1.90 4.29 14.97
N ASN A 134 -2.28 5.55 15.15
CA ASN A 134 -3.27 5.90 16.17
C ASN A 134 -4.70 5.48 15.77
N SER A 135 -4.98 5.44 14.47
CA SER A 135 -6.30 5.08 13.96
C SER A 135 -6.45 3.59 13.66
N VAL A 136 -5.43 2.97 13.08
CA VAL A 136 -5.40 1.54 12.71
C VAL A 136 -4.03 0.94 13.08
N PRO A 137 -3.80 0.65 14.36
CA PRO A 137 -2.46 0.29 14.89
C PRO A 137 -1.86 -0.96 14.24
N ASP A 138 -2.67 -1.96 13.93
CA ASP A 138 -2.22 -3.28 13.45
C ASP A 138 -2.25 -3.42 11.93
N VAL A 139 -2.53 -2.34 11.19
CA VAL A 139 -2.60 -2.40 9.73
C VAL A 139 -1.24 -2.74 9.11
N ILE A 140 -1.24 -3.60 8.11
CA ILE A 140 -0.06 -3.86 7.29
C ILE A 140 -0.10 -2.92 6.09
N THR A 141 0.86 -2.00 6.02
CA THR A 141 1.00 -1.06 4.92
C THR A 141 1.62 -1.71 3.70
N LEU A 142 1.51 -1.06 2.54
CA LEU A 142 2.13 -1.50 1.29
C LEU A 142 3.64 -1.73 1.47
N GLY A 143 4.38 -0.76 2.02
CA GLY A 143 5.81 -0.89 2.27
C GLY A 143 6.13 -2.03 3.24
N GLN A 144 5.36 -2.15 4.33
CA GLN A 144 5.50 -3.25 5.28
C GLN A 144 5.23 -4.61 4.64
N ARG A 145 4.26 -4.71 3.72
CA ARG A 145 3.99 -5.95 2.99
C ARG A 145 5.16 -6.34 2.11
N PHE A 146 5.77 -5.40 1.39
CA PHE A 146 6.97 -5.68 0.61
C PHE A 146 8.13 -6.18 1.48
N ARG A 147 8.38 -5.55 2.64
CA ARG A 147 9.39 -6.02 3.61
C ARG A 147 9.13 -7.46 4.07
N GLN A 148 7.88 -7.79 4.43
CA GLN A 148 7.48 -9.15 4.83
C GLN A 148 7.70 -10.19 3.71
N GLN A 149 7.70 -9.75 2.45
CA GLN A 149 7.99 -10.59 1.30
C GLN A 149 9.48 -10.62 0.91
N GLY A 150 10.36 -10.06 1.74
CA GLY A 150 11.81 -10.08 1.53
C GLY A 150 12.33 -9.04 0.53
N TYR A 151 11.56 -7.98 0.26
CA TYR A 151 12.03 -6.82 -0.49
C TYR A 151 12.76 -5.85 0.43
N GLN A 152 13.76 -5.17 -0.11
CA GLN A 152 14.29 -3.97 0.53
C GLN A 152 13.35 -2.80 0.22
N SER A 153 12.64 -2.30 1.25
CA SER A 153 11.66 -1.22 1.13
C SER A 153 12.29 0.12 1.49
N VAL A 154 12.34 1.03 0.53
CA VAL A 154 12.98 2.35 0.69
C VAL A 154 12.03 3.46 0.30
N ARG A 155 11.99 4.53 1.09
CA ARG A 155 11.24 5.74 0.80
C ARG A 155 12.16 6.95 0.64
N ILE A 156 11.85 7.76 -0.38
CA ILE A 156 12.46 9.07 -0.61
C ILE A 156 11.33 10.10 -0.75
N GLY A 157 11.36 11.19 0.03
CA GLY A 157 10.37 12.25 -0.02
C GLY A 157 8.99 11.88 0.55
N LYS A 158 7.91 12.44 0.00
CA LYS A 158 6.57 12.46 0.58
C LYS A 158 5.73 11.22 0.22
N MET A 159 5.69 10.20 1.07
CA MET A 159 4.81 9.04 0.91
C MET A 159 3.60 9.07 1.85
N PHE A 160 3.78 9.31 3.13
CA PHE A 160 2.71 9.70 4.05
C PHE A 160 2.53 11.23 4.04
N HIS A 161 1.62 11.76 4.85
CA HIS A 161 1.37 13.19 4.84
C HIS A 161 2.49 13.96 5.55
N TYR A 162 2.98 14.97 4.87
CA TYR A 162 3.85 16.02 5.39
C TYR A 162 3.21 17.36 5.08
N ASP A 163 3.23 18.26 6.05
CA ASP A 163 2.85 19.65 5.80
C ASP A 163 3.88 20.33 4.89
N ASN A 164 3.42 21.00 3.85
CA ASN A 164 4.26 21.72 2.90
C ASN A 164 4.09 23.24 3.11
N PRO A 165 5.16 24.01 3.31
CA PRO A 165 6.56 23.60 3.36
C PRO A 165 7.07 23.21 4.76
N SER A 166 6.27 23.32 5.82
CA SER A 166 6.74 23.26 7.21
C SER A 166 7.42 21.93 7.58
N ALA A 167 6.94 20.81 7.05
CA ALA A 167 7.47 19.48 7.37
C ALA A 167 8.53 18.95 6.37
N ILE A 168 8.91 19.73 5.33
CA ILE A 168 9.98 19.36 4.40
C ILE A 168 11.28 19.13 5.17
N GLY A 169 11.99 18.03 4.86
CA GLY A 169 13.21 17.62 5.55
C GLY A 169 12.98 16.83 6.85
N THR A 170 11.74 16.61 7.25
CA THR A 170 11.38 15.81 8.42
C THR A 170 10.75 14.48 8.01
N SER A 171 10.47 13.61 9.00
CA SER A 171 9.73 12.37 8.76
C SER A 171 8.21 12.59 8.58
N GLY A 172 7.67 13.76 8.93
CA GLY A 172 6.23 14.02 8.90
C GLY A 172 5.44 12.97 9.71
N ASN A 173 4.27 12.59 9.18
CA ASN A 173 3.43 11.50 9.75
C ASN A 173 3.80 10.12 9.18
N ASP A 174 5.10 9.85 8.97
CA ASP A 174 5.58 8.61 8.36
C ASP A 174 5.28 7.36 9.20
N ASP A 175 5.27 6.20 8.55
CA ASP A 175 5.12 4.91 9.21
C ASP A 175 6.46 4.16 9.25
N ILE A 176 7.03 4.02 10.44
CA ILE A 176 8.35 3.39 10.65
C ILE A 176 8.39 1.91 10.29
N TYR A 177 7.25 1.22 10.27
CA TYR A 177 7.19 -0.20 9.90
C TYR A 177 7.21 -0.44 8.40
N SER A 178 6.90 0.59 7.60
CA SER A 178 6.85 0.51 6.15
C SER A 178 8.22 0.40 5.48
N TRP A 179 9.30 0.90 6.10
CA TRP A 179 10.56 1.17 5.43
C TRP A 179 11.76 0.56 6.14
N ASP A 180 12.73 0.06 5.37
CA ASP A 180 14.07 -0.29 5.86
C ASP A 180 14.98 0.93 5.85
N GLN A 181 14.73 1.87 4.93
CA GLN A 181 15.48 3.12 4.82
C GLN A 181 14.56 4.25 4.38
N THR A 182 14.81 5.45 4.91
CA THR A 182 14.09 6.66 4.54
C THR A 182 15.06 7.80 4.23
N VAL A 183 14.72 8.61 3.22
CA VAL A 183 15.41 9.84 2.88
C VAL A 183 14.41 10.99 2.93
N ASN A 184 14.77 12.05 3.69
CA ASN A 184 13.98 13.27 3.82
C ASN A 184 14.73 14.40 3.11
N PRO A 185 14.51 14.63 1.82
CA PRO A 185 15.21 15.67 1.08
C PRO A 185 14.88 17.05 1.65
N TYR A 186 15.85 17.93 1.59
CA TYR A 186 15.76 19.28 2.12
C TYR A 186 16.55 20.21 1.18
N GLY A 187 15.83 20.91 0.35
CA GLY A 187 16.41 21.72 -0.71
C GLY A 187 16.36 23.22 -0.46
N ARG A 188 16.83 23.95 -1.45
CA ARG A 188 16.90 25.39 -1.47
C ARG A 188 15.53 26.06 -1.30
N ASP A 189 14.50 25.49 -1.91
CA ASP A 189 13.10 25.96 -1.76
C ASP A 189 12.64 25.97 -0.29
N LYS A 190 13.10 25.03 0.53
CA LYS A 190 12.86 25.03 1.97
C LYS A 190 13.76 26.04 2.70
N ILE A 191 15.04 26.11 2.36
CA ILE A 191 15.98 27.06 2.98
C ILE A 191 15.52 28.49 2.75
N GLU A 192 15.01 28.78 1.56
CA GLU A 192 14.58 30.10 1.11
C GLU A 192 13.06 30.37 1.32
N GLU A 193 12.37 29.54 2.08
CA GLU A 193 10.91 29.68 2.30
C GLU A 193 10.50 31.07 2.83
N TYR A 194 11.40 31.80 3.47
CA TYR A 194 11.18 33.16 3.92
C TYR A 194 10.98 34.18 2.77
N LYS A 195 11.34 33.80 1.53
CA LYS A 195 11.12 34.60 0.32
C LYS A 195 9.74 34.36 -0.32
N ILE A 196 8.97 33.40 0.18
CA ILE A 196 7.67 33.03 -0.39
C ILE A 196 6.74 34.25 -0.40
N ASN A 197 6.20 34.54 -1.57
CA ASN A 197 5.12 35.49 -1.73
C ASN A 197 3.81 34.83 -1.28
N THR A 198 3.05 35.50 -0.43
CA THR A 198 1.76 35.00 0.04
C THR A 198 0.73 36.10 0.09
N LEU A 199 -0.48 35.80 -0.39
CA LEU A 199 -1.64 36.67 -0.22
C LEU A 199 -2.33 36.49 1.14
N THR A 200 -1.95 35.42 1.87
CA THR A 200 -2.44 35.17 3.23
C THR A 200 -1.40 35.68 4.25
N PRO A 201 -1.64 36.75 4.96
CA PRO A 201 -0.67 37.32 5.91
C PRO A 201 -0.20 36.29 6.94
N ARG A 202 1.12 36.25 7.19
CA ARG A 202 1.79 35.38 8.18
C ARG A 202 1.64 33.87 7.98
N ARG A 203 1.30 33.42 6.77
CA ARG A 203 1.29 32.00 6.40
C ARG A 203 2.29 31.75 5.27
N TYR A 204 3.17 30.78 5.46
CA TYR A 204 4.01 30.22 4.41
C TYR A 204 3.35 28.95 3.89
N GLY A 205 3.33 28.79 2.57
CA GLY A 205 2.67 27.67 1.91
C GLY A 205 1.14 27.84 1.84
N GLY A 206 0.53 26.96 1.09
CA GLY A 206 -0.91 26.94 0.84
C GLY A 206 -1.29 27.64 -0.46
N THR A 207 -2.58 27.65 -0.76
CA THR A 207 -3.16 27.92 -2.09
C THR A 207 -2.83 29.30 -2.68
N LEU A 208 -2.48 30.26 -1.86
CA LEU A 208 -2.25 31.66 -2.30
C LEU A 208 -0.79 32.08 -2.06
N SER A 209 0.14 31.18 -2.28
CA SER A 209 1.57 31.44 -2.13
C SER A 209 2.37 30.89 -3.32
N TRP A 210 3.48 31.56 -3.65
CA TRP A 210 4.37 31.15 -4.72
C TRP A 210 5.78 31.66 -4.47
N LEU A 211 6.77 30.97 -5.07
CA LEU A 211 8.16 31.39 -5.13
C LEU A 211 8.76 30.95 -6.46
N ALA A 212 9.24 31.90 -7.25
CA ALA A 212 10.12 31.64 -8.37
C ALA A 212 11.56 31.68 -7.84
N ALA A 213 12.04 30.55 -7.34
CA ALA A 213 13.38 30.45 -6.77
C ALA A 213 14.43 30.45 -7.89
N ASP A 214 15.56 31.13 -7.63
CA ASP A 214 16.75 30.98 -8.46
C ASP A 214 17.45 29.64 -8.20
N GLY A 215 18.33 29.21 -9.11
CA GLY A 215 19.17 28.03 -8.96
C GLY A 215 18.76 26.91 -9.90
N LYS A 216 19.36 25.72 -9.69
CA LYS A 216 19.15 24.55 -10.52
C LYS A 216 18.07 23.64 -9.90
N ASP A 217 17.50 22.76 -10.71
CA ASP A 217 16.51 21.79 -10.27
C ASP A 217 17.07 20.85 -9.18
N ASP A 218 18.32 20.44 -9.30
CA ASP A 218 18.99 19.55 -8.35
C ASP A 218 19.32 20.20 -6.99
N GLU A 219 19.14 21.51 -6.85
CA GLU A 219 19.22 22.23 -5.59
C GLU A 219 17.87 22.25 -4.83
N GLN A 220 16.76 21.98 -5.52
CA GLN A 220 15.42 21.99 -4.96
C GLN A 220 15.10 20.66 -4.26
N THR A 221 14.16 20.67 -3.33
CA THR A 221 13.79 19.46 -2.56
C THR A 221 13.44 18.27 -3.43
N ASP A 222 12.60 18.46 -4.45
CA ASP A 222 12.18 17.37 -5.35
C ASP A 222 13.31 16.96 -6.32
N GLY A 223 14.19 17.88 -6.71
CA GLY A 223 15.39 17.56 -7.50
C GLY A 223 16.39 16.73 -6.71
N ILE A 224 16.58 17.04 -5.43
CA ILE A 224 17.37 16.21 -4.51
C ILE A 224 16.72 14.83 -4.36
N ALA A 225 15.40 14.76 -4.22
CA ALA A 225 14.68 13.49 -4.15
C ALA A 225 14.91 12.63 -5.40
N ALA A 226 14.86 13.24 -6.60
CA ALA A 226 15.14 12.56 -7.86
C ALA A 226 16.59 12.05 -7.92
N SER A 227 17.57 12.88 -7.52
CA SER A 227 18.98 12.52 -7.48
C SER A 227 19.26 11.35 -6.52
N GLU A 228 18.66 11.37 -5.34
CA GLU A 228 18.76 10.26 -4.37
C GLU A 228 18.07 8.99 -4.88
N ALA A 229 16.96 9.11 -5.63
CA ALA A 229 16.30 7.96 -6.25
C ALA A 229 17.20 7.31 -7.32
N ILE A 230 17.86 8.10 -8.16
CA ILE A 230 18.81 7.61 -9.17
C ILE A 230 19.96 6.86 -8.49
N LYS A 231 20.60 7.44 -7.46
CA LYS A 231 21.66 6.77 -6.68
C LYS A 231 21.18 5.45 -6.08
N LYS A 232 19.92 5.39 -5.59
CA LYS A 232 19.36 4.15 -5.05
C LYS A 232 19.14 3.10 -6.13
N LEU A 233 18.68 3.48 -7.31
CA LEU A 233 18.52 2.57 -8.44
C LEU A 233 19.87 2.01 -8.89
N ASP A 234 20.93 2.83 -8.94
CA ASP A 234 22.30 2.39 -9.24
C ASP A 234 22.82 1.41 -8.17
N ASP A 235 22.58 1.68 -6.88
CA ASP A 235 22.92 0.77 -5.78
C ASP A 235 22.20 -0.58 -5.93
N PHE A 236 20.91 -0.55 -6.30
CA PHE A 236 20.08 -1.77 -6.45
C PHE A 236 20.44 -2.58 -7.69
N ALA A 237 20.92 -1.93 -8.77
CA ALA A 237 21.34 -2.61 -9.99
C ALA A 237 22.46 -3.64 -9.75
N ASN A 238 23.21 -3.50 -8.65
CA ASN A 238 24.32 -4.36 -8.26
C ASN A 238 23.95 -5.36 -7.15
N ARG A 239 22.65 -5.62 -6.91
CA ARG A 239 22.16 -6.49 -5.84
C ARG A 239 21.15 -7.48 -6.34
N ASP A 240 21.15 -8.70 -5.79
CA ASP A 240 20.16 -9.74 -6.08
C ASP A 240 18.85 -9.59 -5.27
N THR A 241 18.86 -8.77 -4.21
CA THR A 241 17.67 -8.56 -3.37
C THR A 241 16.65 -7.69 -4.09
N PRO A 242 15.40 -8.14 -4.27
CA PRO A 242 14.38 -7.32 -4.89
C PRO A 242 14.08 -6.08 -4.04
N PHE A 243 13.75 -4.97 -4.68
CA PHE A 243 13.44 -3.72 -4.00
C PHE A 243 12.03 -3.21 -4.26
N PHE A 244 11.52 -2.49 -3.27
CA PHE A 244 10.38 -1.60 -3.37
C PHE A 244 10.88 -0.17 -3.08
N LEU A 245 11.07 0.63 -4.11
CA LEU A 245 11.48 2.03 -4.00
C LEU A 245 10.28 2.94 -4.21
N ALA A 246 9.90 3.67 -3.16
CA ALA A 246 8.83 4.64 -3.18
C ALA A 246 9.40 6.08 -3.17
N VAL A 247 9.12 6.84 -4.22
CA VAL A 247 9.58 8.22 -4.40
C VAL A 247 8.37 9.14 -4.41
N GLY A 248 8.27 10.02 -3.43
CA GLY A 248 7.19 10.99 -3.30
C GLY A 248 7.69 12.42 -3.49
N PHE A 249 7.22 13.07 -4.55
CA PHE A 249 7.47 14.48 -4.80
C PHE A 249 6.45 15.36 -4.09
N PHE A 250 6.89 16.54 -3.67
CA PHE A 250 6.03 17.54 -3.05
C PHE A 250 5.25 18.35 -4.08
N ARG A 251 5.80 18.53 -5.28
CA ARG A 251 5.20 19.32 -6.36
C ARG A 251 4.29 18.43 -7.24
N PRO A 252 3.24 19.05 -7.86
CA PRO A 252 2.93 20.50 -7.95
C PRO A 252 2.17 21.12 -6.76
N HIS A 253 2.01 20.42 -5.64
CA HIS A 253 1.37 21.01 -4.45
C HIS A 253 2.06 22.31 -4.03
N THR A 254 1.25 23.34 -3.76
CA THR A 254 1.69 24.68 -3.35
C THR A 254 2.08 24.75 -1.88
#